data_a362aa4bd8146171b320bb952f84e001
#
_entry.id   a362aa4bd8146171b320bb952f84e001
#
_cell.length_a   1.000
_cell.length_b   1.000
_cell.length_c   1.000
_cell.angle_alpha   90.00
_cell.angle_beta   90.00
_cell.angle_gamma   90.00
#
_symmetry.space_group_name_H-M   'P 1'
#
loop_
_entity.id
_entity.type
_entity.pdbx_description
1 polymer ?
#
loop_
_entity_poly.entity_id
_entity_poly.type
_entity_poly.pdbx_seq_one_letter_code
_entity_poly.pdbx_strand_id
1 'polypeptide(L)'
;APPSGGPLSTIRLDPYAFTSAPEATRSVRLALNLPANATAGSRERYSIDVFDTSGRLRPVELGFTKADTNIWNVDASAAPGDALTIGPALLPPLTFAATGELTAATPYTVSITHPGGATSAFSLDLSGFEQMAGNLTPLGFKRDGHEAGILDTVGFDADGMVIGTFTNGRSRPLYRLALADFANTDGLTPLSGNVYAESEMSGAAILGGGNDEGFGAVVAGALERSNVELSEEFTRMMVTQKAYNASATAFRTTDEMTTTARDLKR
;
A
#
# COMPACT_ATOMS: atom_id res chain seq x y z
N ALA A 1 -8.85 6.69 6.35
CA ALA A 1 -7.73 7.57 6.69
C ALA A 1 -7.85 7.93 8.17
N PRO A 2 -6.77 7.97 8.96
CA PRO A 2 -6.82 8.51 10.30
C PRO A 2 -7.22 10.00 10.23
N PRO A 3 -8.03 10.51 11.18
CA PRO A 3 -8.49 11.89 11.14
C PRO A 3 -7.31 12.87 11.24
N SER A 4 -7.30 13.87 10.39
CA SER A 4 -6.40 15.02 10.50
C SER A 4 -6.79 15.82 11.75
N GLY A 5 -5.86 15.97 12.72
CA GLY A 5 -6.05 16.82 13.90
C GLY A 5 -6.29 16.11 15.24
N GLY A 6 -6.00 14.81 15.34
CA GLY A 6 -5.96 14.09 16.62
C GLY A 6 -4.68 14.37 17.43
N PRO A 7 -4.67 14.07 18.74
CA PRO A 7 -3.46 14.19 19.55
C PRO A 7 -2.34 13.31 18.99
N LEU A 8 -1.10 13.81 19.00
CA LEU A 8 0.07 13.05 18.60
C LEU A 8 0.22 11.80 19.49
N SER A 9 0.48 10.67 18.87
CA SER A 9 0.75 9.41 19.56
C SER A 9 2.02 8.77 19.02
N THR A 10 2.68 7.99 19.86
CA THR A 10 3.87 7.25 19.42
C THR A 10 3.47 6.16 18.44
N ILE A 11 4.14 6.11 17.29
CA ILE A 11 4.00 5.02 16.32
C ILE A 11 4.66 3.77 16.91
N ARG A 12 3.87 2.70 17.11
CA ARG A 12 4.35 1.39 17.53
C ARG A 12 4.08 0.39 16.43
N LEU A 13 5.12 -0.20 15.88
CA LEU A 13 5.06 -1.20 14.82
C LEU A 13 5.32 -2.59 15.44
N ASP A 14 4.34 -3.09 16.18
CA ASP A 14 4.37 -4.47 16.69
C ASP A 14 3.65 -5.38 15.67
N PRO A 15 4.36 -6.34 15.04
CA PRO A 15 3.75 -7.24 14.05
C PRO A 15 2.54 -8.00 14.58
N TYR A 16 2.50 -8.30 15.87
CA TYR A 16 1.40 -9.03 16.51
C TYR A 16 0.23 -8.12 16.91
N ALA A 17 0.45 -6.81 17.03
CA ALA A 17 -0.62 -5.85 17.32
C ALA A 17 -1.47 -5.54 16.08
N PHE A 18 -0.94 -5.77 14.87
CA PHE A 18 -1.63 -5.54 13.61
C PHE A 18 -1.96 -6.87 12.93
N THR A 19 -3.23 -7.20 12.92
CA THR A 19 -3.76 -8.34 12.19
C THR A 19 -4.73 -7.86 11.12
N SER A 20 -4.73 -8.52 9.98
CA SER A 20 -5.79 -8.43 8.97
C SER A 20 -6.77 -9.55 9.25
N ALA A 21 -8.01 -9.19 9.61
CA ALA A 21 -9.06 -10.19 9.78
C ALA A 21 -9.31 -10.92 8.47
N PRO A 22 -9.71 -12.20 8.52
CA PRO A 22 -10.08 -12.93 7.32
C PRO A 22 -11.35 -12.32 6.71
N GLU A 23 -11.48 -12.38 5.40
CA GLU A 23 -12.67 -11.95 4.69
C GLU A 23 -13.18 -13.07 3.79
N ALA A 24 -14.45 -13.45 3.98
CA ALA A 24 -15.09 -14.44 3.15
C ALA A 24 -15.18 -13.96 1.70
N THR A 25 -15.02 -14.87 0.76
CA THR A 25 -15.21 -14.58 -0.66
C THR A 25 -16.67 -14.20 -0.92
N ARG A 26 -16.89 -13.06 -1.56
CA ARG A 26 -18.19 -12.55 -2.00
C ARG A 26 -18.32 -12.48 -3.51
N SER A 27 -17.18 -12.39 -4.20
CA SER A 27 -17.13 -12.30 -5.66
C SER A 27 -15.99 -13.15 -6.19
N VAL A 28 -16.30 -13.95 -7.20
CA VAL A 28 -15.35 -14.76 -7.98
C VAL A 28 -15.55 -14.44 -9.44
N ARG A 29 -14.49 -14.10 -10.15
CA ARG A 29 -14.46 -14.02 -11.60
C ARG A 29 -13.54 -15.12 -12.10
N LEU A 30 -14.06 -15.96 -12.98
CA LEU A 30 -13.34 -17.06 -13.62
C LEU A 30 -13.43 -16.90 -15.14
N ALA A 31 -12.31 -17.09 -15.80
CA ALA A 31 -12.21 -17.11 -17.25
C ALA A 31 -11.49 -18.39 -17.66
N LEU A 32 -12.14 -19.21 -18.49
CA LEU A 32 -11.60 -20.48 -19.02
C LEU A 32 -11.85 -20.53 -20.51
N ASN A 33 -10.92 -21.17 -21.22
CA ASN A 33 -11.18 -21.68 -22.56
C ASN A 33 -11.79 -23.10 -22.44
N LEU A 34 -12.99 -23.30 -22.98
CA LEU A 34 -13.62 -24.62 -23.14
C LEU A 34 -13.28 -25.20 -24.51
N PRO A 35 -12.95 -26.52 -24.60
CA PRO A 35 -12.49 -27.11 -25.87
C PRO A 35 -13.61 -27.15 -26.93
N ALA A 36 -13.49 -26.38 -28.01
CA ALA A 36 -14.45 -26.37 -29.11
C ALA A 36 -14.56 -27.76 -29.79
N ASN A 37 -13.44 -28.48 -29.82
CA ASN A 37 -13.32 -29.82 -30.43
C ASN A 37 -13.81 -30.98 -29.55
N ALA A 38 -14.25 -30.70 -28.32
CA ALA A 38 -14.85 -31.74 -27.47
C ALA A 38 -16.13 -32.32 -28.11
N THR A 39 -16.38 -33.60 -27.88
CA THR A 39 -17.62 -34.27 -28.34
C THR A 39 -18.79 -33.98 -27.41
N ALA A 40 -20.01 -34.04 -27.89
CA ALA A 40 -21.19 -33.93 -27.03
C ALA A 40 -21.15 -35.01 -25.94
N GLY A 41 -21.47 -34.63 -24.69
CA GLY A 41 -21.33 -35.48 -23.52
C GLY A 41 -19.95 -35.43 -22.83
N SER A 42 -18.94 -34.82 -23.43
CA SER A 42 -17.64 -34.59 -22.77
C SER A 42 -17.80 -33.74 -21.56
N ARG A 43 -17.09 -34.07 -20.48
CA ARG A 43 -17.13 -33.34 -19.22
C ARG A 43 -15.73 -32.83 -18.85
N GLU A 44 -15.63 -31.54 -18.63
CA GLU A 44 -14.45 -30.84 -18.12
C GLU A 44 -14.70 -30.44 -16.67
N ARG A 45 -13.62 -30.35 -15.86
CA ARG A 45 -13.70 -29.96 -14.45
C ARG A 45 -12.62 -28.95 -14.12
N TYR A 46 -12.99 -27.99 -13.30
CA TYR A 46 -12.06 -26.99 -12.79
C TYR A 46 -12.37 -26.68 -11.34
N SER A 47 -11.36 -26.75 -10.47
CA SER A 47 -11.52 -26.43 -9.05
C SER A 47 -11.09 -25.00 -8.78
N ILE A 48 -11.93 -24.28 -8.05
CA ILE A 48 -11.64 -22.96 -7.51
C ILE A 48 -11.66 -23.03 -5.99
N ASP A 49 -10.79 -22.23 -5.35
CA ASP A 49 -10.77 -22.12 -3.90
C ASP A 49 -11.43 -20.80 -3.48
N VAL A 50 -12.37 -20.85 -2.55
CA VAL A 50 -13.02 -19.70 -1.94
C VAL A 50 -12.75 -19.70 -0.44
N PHE A 51 -12.77 -18.50 0.19
CA PHE A 51 -12.62 -18.37 1.63
C PHE A 51 -13.98 -18.33 2.32
N ASP A 52 -14.13 -19.09 3.41
CA ASP A 52 -15.27 -19.00 4.29
C ASP A 52 -15.11 -17.81 5.29
N THR A 53 -16.13 -17.59 6.12
CA THR A 53 -16.13 -16.52 7.14
C THR A 53 -15.02 -16.65 8.20
N SER A 54 -14.42 -17.82 8.31
CA SER A 54 -13.29 -18.10 9.20
C SER A 54 -11.94 -17.93 8.51
N GLY A 55 -11.92 -17.60 7.21
CA GLY A 55 -10.71 -17.51 6.39
C GLY A 55 -10.12 -18.86 5.97
N ARG A 56 -10.92 -19.92 6.04
CA ARG A 56 -10.49 -21.23 5.56
C ARG A 56 -10.77 -21.38 4.08
N LEU A 57 -9.82 -21.98 3.35
CA LEU A 57 -10.01 -22.34 1.95
C LEU A 57 -11.03 -23.47 1.82
N ARG A 58 -12.00 -23.28 0.91
CA ARG A 58 -13.03 -24.22 0.56
C ARG A 58 -12.97 -24.47 -0.95
N PRO A 59 -12.62 -25.68 -1.39
CA PRO A 59 -12.61 -26.01 -2.79
C PRO A 59 -14.04 -26.16 -3.31
N VAL A 60 -14.31 -25.56 -4.46
CA VAL A 60 -15.55 -25.71 -5.23
C VAL A 60 -15.16 -26.24 -6.60
N GLU A 61 -15.65 -27.42 -6.94
CA GLU A 61 -15.45 -28.02 -8.25
C GLU A 61 -16.56 -27.58 -9.19
N LEU A 62 -16.18 -26.96 -10.29
CA LEU A 62 -17.09 -26.60 -11.38
C LEU A 62 -16.98 -27.65 -12.47
N GLY A 63 -18.12 -28.20 -12.88
CA GLY A 63 -18.23 -29.13 -13.99
C GLY A 63 -18.84 -28.46 -15.21
N PHE A 64 -18.27 -28.73 -16.37
CA PHE A 64 -18.73 -28.20 -17.65
C PHE A 64 -19.00 -29.41 -18.56
N THR A 65 -20.26 -29.65 -18.90
CA THR A 65 -20.63 -30.77 -19.77
C THR A 65 -21.12 -30.25 -21.11
N LYS A 66 -20.47 -30.65 -22.20
CA LYS A 66 -20.86 -30.25 -23.54
C LYS A 66 -22.21 -30.85 -23.91
N ALA A 67 -23.23 -30.00 -24.06
CA ALA A 67 -24.57 -30.39 -24.40
C ALA A 67 -24.78 -30.49 -25.92
N ASP A 68 -24.21 -29.47 -26.64
CA ASP A 68 -24.31 -29.37 -28.11
C ASP A 68 -23.09 -28.58 -28.65
N THR A 69 -23.03 -28.34 -29.94
CA THR A 69 -21.90 -27.72 -30.65
C THR A 69 -21.33 -26.48 -29.95
N ASN A 70 -22.17 -25.56 -29.47
CA ASN A 70 -21.77 -24.32 -28.81
C ASN A 70 -22.48 -24.13 -27.46
N ILE A 71 -22.90 -25.22 -26.82
CA ILE A 71 -23.68 -25.18 -25.58
C ILE A 71 -23.02 -26.05 -24.54
N TRP A 72 -22.77 -25.50 -23.35
CA TRP A 72 -22.22 -26.20 -22.20
C TRP A 72 -23.11 -26.04 -20.99
N ASN A 73 -23.49 -27.15 -20.38
CA ASN A 73 -24.14 -27.16 -19.07
C ASN A 73 -23.10 -26.97 -17.97
N VAL A 74 -23.44 -26.17 -16.96
CA VAL A 74 -22.57 -25.91 -15.81
C VAL A 74 -23.18 -26.59 -14.59
N ASP A 75 -22.38 -27.31 -13.85
CA ASP A 75 -22.70 -27.83 -12.53
C ASP A 75 -21.58 -27.45 -11.54
N ALA A 76 -21.88 -27.49 -10.25
CA ALA A 76 -20.86 -27.31 -9.23
C ALA A 76 -21.10 -28.24 -8.06
N SER A 77 -20.00 -28.59 -7.41
CA SER A 77 -20.00 -29.40 -6.19
C SER A 77 -19.02 -28.83 -5.18
N ALA A 78 -19.37 -28.97 -3.90
CA ALA A 78 -18.49 -28.56 -2.80
C ALA A 78 -17.77 -29.77 -2.20
N ALA A 79 -16.88 -29.50 -1.24
CA ALA A 79 -16.16 -30.55 -0.51
C ALA A 79 -17.13 -31.51 0.21
N PRO A 80 -16.73 -32.74 0.45
CA PRO A 80 -17.54 -33.69 1.20
C PRO A 80 -18.00 -33.16 2.56
N GLY A 81 -19.31 -33.16 2.81
CA GLY A 81 -19.93 -32.65 4.00
C GLY A 81 -20.49 -31.22 3.88
N ASP A 82 -20.10 -30.46 2.88
CA ASP A 82 -20.68 -29.16 2.55
C ASP A 82 -21.89 -29.37 1.60
N ALA A 83 -22.98 -28.64 1.83
CA ALA A 83 -24.13 -28.60 0.91
C ALA A 83 -24.03 -27.35 0.04
N LEU A 84 -23.95 -27.54 -1.27
CA LEU A 84 -23.88 -26.45 -2.23
C LEU A 84 -25.23 -26.23 -2.90
N THR A 85 -25.66 -24.98 -2.94
CA THR A 85 -26.81 -24.51 -3.72
C THR A 85 -26.37 -23.41 -4.67
N ILE A 86 -26.87 -23.47 -5.91
CA ILE A 86 -26.62 -22.43 -6.90
C ILE A 86 -27.95 -21.82 -7.28
N GLY A 87 -28.04 -20.51 -7.29
CA GLY A 87 -29.19 -19.78 -7.77
C GLY A 87 -28.89 -19.04 -9.07
N PRO A 88 -29.85 -18.94 -10.00
CA PRO A 88 -31.20 -19.51 -9.97
C PRO A 88 -31.16 -21.04 -10.08
N ALA A 89 -32.23 -21.71 -9.66
CA ALA A 89 -32.33 -23.18 -9.51
C ALA A 89 -32.00 -24.02 -10.75
N LEU A 90 -31.96 -23.40 -11.92
CA LEU A 90 -31.41 -23.95 -13.16
C LEU A 90 -30.34 -22.99 -13.65
N LEU A 91 -29.09 -23.45 -13.68
CA LEU A 91 -28.02 -22.70 -14.33
C LEU A 91 -28.34 -22.61 -15.82
N PRO A 92 -28.48 -21.38 -16.39
CA PRO A 92 -28.55 -21.27 -17.84
C PRO A 92 -27.26 -21.83 -18.43
N PRO A 93 -27.35 -22.62 -19.50
CA PRO A 93 -26.15 -23.15 -20.15
C PRO A 93 -25.33 -21.99 -20.71
N LEU A 94 -23.99 -22.18 -20.71
CA LEU A 94 -23.10 -21.26 -21.44
C LEU A 94 -23.31 -21.49 -22.93
N THR A 95 -23.66 -20.44 -23.65
CA THR A 95 -23.87 -20.47 -25.10
C THR A 95 -22.83 -19.59 -25.77
N PHE A 96 -22.14 -20.13 -26.76
CA PHE A 96 -21.07 -19.46 -27.48
C PHE A 96 -21.50 -19.12 -28.91
N ALA A 97 -21.00 -18.01 -29.43
CA ALA A 97 -21.12 -17.66 -30.84
C ALA A 97 -20.22 -18.58 -31.70
N ALA A 98 -20.40 -18.58 -32.99
CA ALA A 98 -19.52 -19.30 -33.93
C ALA A 98 -18.06 -18.80 -33.86
N THR A 99 -17.84 -17.58 -33.37
CA THR A 99 -16.51 -16.99 -33.12
C THR A 99 -15.84 -17.55 -31.86
N GLY A 100 -16.57 -18.29 -31.02
CA GLY A 100 -16.10 -18.81 -29.74
C GLY A 100 -16.32 -17.88 -28.55
N GLU A 101 -16.90 -16.68 -28.77
CA GLU A 101 -17.24 -15.74 -27.70
C GLU A 101 -18.51 -16.15 -26.96
N LEU A 102 -18.56 -15.95 -25.65
CA LEU A 102 -19.74 -16.19 -24.84
C LEU A 102 -20.83 -15.14 -25.20
N THR A 103 -22.03 -15.64 -25.57
CA THR A 103 -23.13 -14.76 -26.04
C THR A 103 -23.88 -14.07 -24.89
N ALA A 104 -23.96 -14.71 -23.73
CA ALA A 104 -24.59 -14.14 -22.54
C ALA A 104 -24.00 -14.79 -21.30
N ALA A 105 -23.63 -13.97 -20.33
CA ALA A 105 -23.24 -14.39 -19.00
C ALA A 105 -24.03 -13.60 -17.97
N THR A 106 -24.76 -14.31 -17.12
CA THR A 106 -25.34 -13.75 -15.89
C THR A 106 -24.51 -14.27 -14.72
N PRO A 107 -24.17 -13.41 -13.74
CA PRO A 107 -23.52 -13.90 -12.55
C PRO A 107 -24.39 -14.91 -11.82
N TYR A 108 -23.80 -16.01 -11.37
CA TYR A 108 -24.47 -17.03 -10.57
C TYR A 108 -24.27 -16.73 -9.08
N THR A 109 -25.29 -16.93 -8.27
CA THR A 109 -25.12 -16.90 -6.81
C THR A 109 -24.87 -18.32 -6.33
N VAL A 110 -23.71 -18.55 -5.75
CA VAL A 110 -23.32 -19.83 -5.14
C VAL A 110 -23.42 -19.68 -3.63
N SER A 111 -24.17 -20.60 -2.98
CA SER A 111 -24.25 -20.69 -1.53
C SER A 111 -23.78 -22.05 -1.06
N ILE A 112 -22.87 -22.04 -0.09
CA ILE A 112 -22.32 -23.25 0.51
C ILE A 112 -22.74 -23.27 1.97
N THR A 113 -23.44 -24.31 2.40
CA THR A 113 -23.78 -24.56 3.81
C THR A 113 -22.78 -25.57 4.36
N HIS A 114 -22.02 -25.14 5.36
CA HIS A 114 -20.98 -25.94 6.01
C HIS A 114 -21.56 -26.84 7.11
N PRO A 115 -20.85 -27.91 7.50
CA PRO A 115 -21.19 -28.65 8.70
C PRO A 115 -21.23 -27.73 9.92
N GLY A 116 -22.36 -27.69 10.63
CA GLY A 116 -22.59 -26.75 11.72
C GLY A 116 -23.50 -25.55 11.37
N GLY A 117 -23.98 -25.47 10.11
CA GLY A 117 -25.00 -24.52 9.68
C GLY A 117 -24.50 -23.13 9.26
N ALA A 118 -23.19 -22.88 9.28
CA ALA A 118 -22.63 -21.66 8.73
C ALA A 118 -22.76 -21.67 7.19
N THR A 119 -23.08 -20.50 6.61
CA THR A 119 -23.26 -20.35 5.16
C THR A 119 -22.25 -19.36 4.61
N SER A 120 -21.67 -19.68 3.45
CA SER A 120 -20.87 -18.77 2.61
C SER A 120 -21.58 -18.57 1.29
N ALA A 121 -21.76 -17.34 0.86
CA ALA A 121 -22.40 -17.02 -0.41
C ALA A 121 -21.53 -16.07 -1.22
N PHE A 122 -21.38 -16.34 -2.51
CA PHE A 122 -20.62 -15.51 -3.42
C PHE A 122 -21.25 -15.44 -4.81
N SER A 123 -20.97 -14.38 -5.51
CA SER A 123 -21.32 -14.20 -6.93
C SER A 123 -20.21 -14.80 -7.79
N LEU A 124 -20.55 -15.70 -8.70
CA LEU A 124 -19.66 -16.31 -9.67
C LEU A 124 -19.91 -15.71 -11.05
N ASP A 125 -18.93 -14.96 -11.54
CA ASP A 125 -18.93 -14.32 -12.86
C ASP A 125 -18.10 -15.18 -13.83
N LEU A 126 -18.77 -15.70 -14.87
CA LEU A 126 -18.17 -16.50 -15.94
C LEU A 126 -18.08 -15.73 -17.28
N SER A 127 -18.22 -14.42 -17.26
CA SER A 127 -18.23 -13.57 -18.47
C SER A 127 -16.96 -13.64 -19.32
N GLY A 128 -15.84 -14.09 -18.71
CA GLY A 128 -14.56 -14.25 -19.38
C GLY A 128 -14.34 -15.61 -20.06
N PHE A 129 -15.40 -16.45 -20.18
CA PHE A 129 -15.27 -17.74 -20.84
C PHE A 129 -15.23 -17.57 -22.36
N GLU A 130 -14.44 -18.41 -23.01
CA GLU A 130 -14.40 -18.56 -24.45
C GLU A 130 -14.38 -20.04 -24.87
N GLN A 131 -14.69 -20.31 -26.10
CA GLN A 131 -14.69 -21.67 -26.66
C GLN A 131 -13.79 -21.70 -27.90
N MET A 132 -12.54 -22.09 -27.71
CA MET A 132 -11.56 -22.25 -28.79
C MET A 132 -11.09 -23.69 -28.91
N ALA A 133 -10.51 -24.04 -30.05
CA ALA A 133 -9.92 -25.37 -30.24
C ALA A 133 -8.74 -25.57 -29.27
N GLY A 134 -8.61 -26.75 -28.70
CA GLY A 134 -7.56 -27.07 -27.74
C GLY A 134 -8.10 -27.83 -26.52
N ASN A 135 -7.46 -27.60 -25.37
CA ASN A 135 -7.83 -28.19 -24.09
C ASN A 135 -8.48 -27.12 -23.19
N LEU A 136 -9.09 -27.59 -22.08
CA LEU A 136 -9.48 -26.71 -20.99
C LEU A 136 -8.25 -25.93 -20.50
N THR A 137 -8.27 -24.60 -20.60
CA THR A 137 -7.15 -23.73 -20.23
C THR A 137 -7.65 -22.60 -19.38
N PRO A 138 -7.06 -22.35 -18.18
CA PRO A 138 -7.41 -21.19 -17.39
C PRO A 138 -6.83 -19.92 -18.03
N LEU A 139 -7.69 -18.90 -18.23
CA LEU A 139 -7.35 -17.59 -18.76
C LEU A 139 -7.25 -16.54 -17.64
N GLY A 140 -8.00 -16.72 -16.57
CA GLY A 140 -7.95 -15.83 -15.42
C GLY A 140 -8.81 -16.30 -14.25
N PHE A 141 -8.33 -16.00 -13.05
CA PHE A 141 -9.05 -16.24 -11.80
C PHE A 141 -8.85 -15.05 -10.86
N LYS A 142 -9.94 -14.51 -10.33
CA LYS A 142 -9.90 -13.44 -9.35
C LYS A 142 -10.97 -13.67 -8.29
N ARG A 143 -10.59 -13.47 -7.03
CA ARG A 143 -11.50 -13.50 -5.88
C ARG A 143 -11.19 -12.33 -4.96
N ASP A 144 -12.15 -11.89 -4.16
CA ASP A 144 -12.01 -10.80 -3.19
C ASP A 144 -11.71 -11.27 -1.77
N GLY A 145 -12.05 -12.52 -1.43
CA GLY A 145 -11.80 -13.10 -0.12
C GLY A 145 -10.32 -13.37 0.15
N HIS A 146 -9.95 -13.39 1.42
CA HIS A 146 -8.60 -13.70 1.89
C HIS A 146 -8.58 -14.30 3.30
N GLU A 147 -7.50 -14.99 3.62
CA GLU A 147 -7.23 -15.49 4.96
C GLU A 147 -6.80 -14.36 5.93
N ALA A 148 -6.73 -14.69 7.21
CA ALA A 148 -6.12 -13.80 8.20
C ALA A 148 -4.64 -13.57 7.87
N GLY A 149 -4.16 -12.35 8.11
CA GLY A 149 -2.75 -12.01 7.92
C GLY A 149 -2.18 -11.26 9.12
N ILE A 150 -0.90 -11.41 9.37
CA ILE A 150 -0.12 -10.60 10.29
C ILE A 150 0.69 -9.57 9.51
N LEU A 151 1.10 -8.50 10.17
CA LEU A 151 1.93 -7.47 9.55
C LEU A 151 3.27 -8.07 9.10
N ASP A 152 3.59 -7.93 7.82
CA ASP A 152 4.82 -8.44 7.18
C ASP A 152 5.81 -7.30 6.95
N THR A 153 5.42 -6.27 6.21
CA THR A 153 6.28 -5.14 5.91
C THR A 153 5.57 -3.81 6.14
N VAL A 154 6.35 -2.76 6.36
CA VAL A 154 5.86 -1.40 6.53
C VAL A 154 6.60 -0.48 5.56
N GLY A 155 5.84 0.33 4.84
CA GLY A 155 6.34 1.37 3.93
C GLY A 155 5.74 2.73 4.26
N PHE A 156 6.33 3.78 3.69
CA PHE A 156 5.82 5.15 3.77
C PHE A 156 5.49 5.63 2.36
N ASP A 157 4.40 6.34 2.22
CA ASP A 157 4.07 7.04 0.98
C ASP A 157 4.42 8.53 1.04
N ALA A 158 4.22 9.23 -0.07
CA ALA A 158 4.52 10.65 -0.19
C ALA A 158 3.63 11.54 0.70
N ASP A 159 2.45 11.06 1.08
CA ASP A 159 1.51 11.76 1.97
C ASP A 159 1.84 11.53 3.46
N GLY A 160 2.93 10.81 3.73
CA GLY A 160 3.34 10.45 5.09
C GLY A 160 2.49 9.35 5.71
N MET A 161 1.71 8.59 4.91
CA MET A 161 0.97 7.44 5.41
C MET A 161 1.92 6.27 5.64
N VAL A 162 1.80 5.66 6.79
CA VAL A 162 2.50 4.41 7.14
C VAL A 162 1.64 3.26 6.67
N ILE A 163 2.03 2.63 5.56
CA ILE A 163 1.30 1.52 4.93
C ILE A 163 1.86 0.19 5.43
N GLY A 164 1.02 -0.59 6.09
CA GLY A 164 1.35 -1.97 6.45
C GLY A 164 0.88 -2.94 5.38
N THR A 165 1.79 -3.81 4.94
CA THR A 165 1.48 -4.95 4.07
C THR A 165 1.46 -6.21 4.93
N PHE A 166 0.42 -7.02 4.75
CA PHE A 166 0.16 -8.21 5.54
C PHE A 166 0.52 -9.48 4.76
N THR A 167 0.79 -10.57 5.48
CA THR A 167 1.16 -11.87 4.90
C THR A 167 0.12 -12.44 3.92
N ASN A 168 -1.14 -11.97 4.00
CA ASN A 168 -2.21 -12.30 3.07
C ASN A 168 -2.24 -11.42 1.80
N GLY A 169 -1.19 -10.60 1.57
CA GLY A 169 -1.05 -9.70 0.42
C GLY A 169 -1.91 -8.43 0.48
N ARG A 170 -2.65 -8.20 1.59
CA ARG A 170 -3.43 -6.97 1.77
C ARG A 170 -2.55 -5.86 2.31
N SER A 171 -2.83 -4.63 1.89
CA SER A 171 -2.15 -3.44 2.41
C SER A 171 -3.19 -2.46 2.93
N ARG A 172 -2.89 -1.83 4.07
CA ARG A 172 -3.75 -0.77 4.62
C ARG A 172 -2.91 0.30 5.33
N PRO A 173 -3.39 1.55 5.39
CA PRO A 173 -2.77 2.58 6.20
C PRO A 173 -2.93 2.25 7.69
N LEU A 174 -1.83 2.32 8.44
CA LEU A 174 -1.78 2.09 9.88
C LEU A 174 -1.72 3.40 10.66
N TYR A 175 -0.84 4.32 10.23
CA TYR A 175 -0.60 5.62 10.83
C TYR A 175 -0.40 6.69 9.76
N ARG A 176 -0.40 7.95 10.18
CA ARG A 176 0.07 9.08 9.38
C ARG A 176 1.16 9.80 10.17
N LEU A 177 2.28 10.08 9.53
CA LEU A 177 3.33 10.92 10.09
C LEU A 177 2.80 12.36 10.20
N ALA A 178 2.97 12.96 11.36
CA ALA A 178 2.75 14.38 11.51
C ALA A 178 4.03 15.12 11.13
N LEU A 179 3.91 16.11 10.26
CA LEU A 179 4.94 17.09 9.96
C LEU A 179 4.66 18.34 10.78
N ALA A 180 5.71 18.98 11.25
CA ALA A 180 5.63 20.23 11.98
C ALA A 180 6.32 21.34 11.19
N ASP A 181 5.63 22.47 11.02
CA ASP A 181 6.19 23.69 10.49
C ASP A 181 6.21 24.78 11.57
N PHE A 182 7.15 25.70 11.47
CA PHE A 182 7.37 26.77 12.45
C PHE A 182 7.52 28.11 11.74
N ALA A 183 6.96 29.15 12.34
CA ALA A 183 7.07 30.51 11.82
C ALA A 183 8.54 30.99 11.69
N ASN A 184 9.42 30.48 12.55
CA ASN A 184 10.86 30.78 12.52
C ASN A 184 11.65 29.55 12.93
N THR A 185 12.16 28.79 11.93
CA THR A 185 12.94 27.57 12.14
C THR A 185 14.28 27.82 12.84
N ASP A 186 14.89 29.00 12.65
CA ASP A 186 16.15 29.37 13.29
C ASP A 186 15.99 29.65 14.81
N GLY A 187 14.77 29.85 15.25
CA GLY A 187 14.43 30.00 16.67
C GLY A 187 14.29 28.70 17.44
N LEU A 188 14.36 27.57 16.80
CA LEU A 188 14.25 26.24 17.46
C LEU A 188 15.46 26.01 18.39
N THR A 189 15.20 25.40 19.55
CA THR A 189 16.25 25.05 20.49
C THR A 189 16.79 23.64 20.16
N PRO A 190 18.08 23.50 19.76
CA PRO A 190 18.66 22.21 19.47
C PRO A 190 18.84 21.38 20.75
N LEU A 191 18.48 20.10 20.68
CA LEU A 191 18.71 19.10 21.72
C LEU A 191 19.70 18.03 21.23
N SER A 192 20.17 17.17 22.12
CA SER A 192 21.02 16.06 21.71
C SER A 192 20.27 15.02 20.86
N GLY A 193 20.93 14.45 19.85
CA GLY A 193 20.34 13.40 19.01
C GLY A 193 19.60 13.94 17.79
N ASN A 194 19.99 15.10 17.27
CA ASN A 194 19.39 15.72 16.06
C ASN A 194 17.88 16.02 16.24
N VAL A 195 17.50 16.42 17.45
CA VAL A 195 16.14 16.76 17.85
C VAL A 195 16.09 18.25 18.22
N TYR A 196 14.97 18.88 17.93
CA TYR A 196 14.71 20.30 18.23
C TYR A 196 13.47 20.42 19.09
N ALA A 197 13.47 21.41 19.97
CA ALA A 197 12.30 21.80 20.75
C ALA A 197 11.82 23.19 20.33
N GLU A 198 10.52 23.41 20.42
CA GLU A 198 9.92 24.72 20.21
C GLU A 198 10.39 25.72 21.27
N SER A 199 10.45 26.99 20.91
CA SER A 199 10.80 28.10 21.79
C SER A 199 9.86 29.28 21.56
N GLU A 200 9.94 30.31 22.42
CA GLU A 200 9.21 31.56 22.19
C GLU A 200 9.60 32.24 20.88
N MET A 201 10.84 32.01 20.40
CA MET A 201 11.36 32.60 19.16
C MET A 201 10.95 31.79 17.90
N SER A 202 10.72 30.51 18.02
CA SER A 202 10.25 29.69 16.89
C SER A 202 8.74 29.81 16.67
N GLY A 203 8.00 30.14 17.71
CA GLY A 203 6.54 30.05 17.73
C GLY A 203 6.09 28.57 17.95
N ALA A 204 4.78 28.40 18.08
CA ALA A 204 4.17 27.07 18.24
C ALA A 204 4.22 26.26 16.94
N ALA A 205 4.34 24.95 17.06
CA ALA A 205 4.32 24.03 15.94
C ALA A 205 2.97 24.05 15.21
N ILE A 206 2.99 24.24 13.90
CA ILE A 206 1.85 24.03 13.01
C ILE A 206 1.94 22.60 12.49
N LEU A 207 0.95 21.78 12.81
CA LEU A 207 0.96 20.36 12.46
C LEU A 207 0.17 20.09 11.17
N GLY A 208 0.73 19.31 10.27
CA GLY A 208 0.11 18.86 9.03
C GLY A 208 0.59 17.46 8.61
N GLY A 209 0.14 16.99 7.48
CA GLY A 209 0.64 15.77 6.86
C GLY A 209 1.48 16.06 5.62
N GLY A 210 2.12 15.03 5.08
CA GLY A 210 2.79 15.14 3.79
C GLY A 210 1.81 15.59 2.70
N ASN A 211 2.26 16.45 1.79
CA ASN A 211 1.47 17.05 0.72
C ASN A 211 0.22 17.87 1.16
N ASP A 212 0.01 18.10 2.45
CA ASP A 212 -1.00 19.07 2.88
C ASP A 212 -0.55 20.49 2.48
N GLU A 213 -1.49 21.44 2.43
CA GLU A 213 -1.16 22.83 2.06
C GLU A 213 -0.10 23.41 3.00
N GLY A 214 1.03 23.84 2.43
CA GLY A 214 2.19 24.36 3.17
C GLY A 214 3.22 23.30 3.59
N PHE A 215 2.96 22.01 3.39
CA PHE A 215 3.87 20.92 3.76
C PHE A 215 4.46 20.22 2.53
N GLY A 216 5.71 19.77 2.66
CA GLY A 216 6.39 18.99 1.62
C GLY A 216 5.99 17.52 1.61
N ALA A 217 6.37 16.81 0.53
CA ALA A 217 6.19 15.37 0.42
C ALA A 217 7.18 14.62 1.32
N VAL A 218 6.76 13.46 1.84
CA VAL A 218 7.63 12.53 2.56
C VAL A 218 8.37 11.65 1.57
N VAL A 219 9.70 11.61 1.66
CA VAL A 219 10.55 10.75 0.83
C VAL A 219 11.06 9.59 1.68
N ALA A 220 10.54 8.41 1.44
CA ALA A 220 10.95 7.21 2.15
C ALA A 220 12.31 6.68 1.63
N GLY A 221 13.08 6.04 2.53
CA GLY A 221 14.36 5.42 2.17
C GLY A 221 15.48 6.39 1.79
N ALA A 222 15.31 7.68 2.05
CA ALA A 222 16.30 8.72 1.80
C ALA A 222 16.80 9.33 3.12
N LEU A 223 18.04 9.78 3.10
CA LEU A 223 18.63 10.56 4.17
C LEU A 223 18.95 11.95 3.63
N GLU A 224 18.53 12.96 4.39
CA GLU A 224 18.87 14.35 4.08
C GLU A 224 20.37 14.55 4.22
N ARG A 225 21.00 15.13 3.20
CA ARG A 225 22.42 15.48 3.20
C ARG A 225 22.59 16.91 3.65
N SER A 226 23.74 17.21 4.29
CA SER A 226 24.10 18.59 4.60
C SER A 226 24.22 19.40 3.31
N ASN A 227 23.65 20.61 3.32
CA ASN A 227 23.79 21.60 2.26
C ASN A 227 24.98 22.56 2.50
N VAL A 228 25.80 22.31 3.53
CA VAL A 228 26.98 23.12 3.83
C VAL A 228 28.13 22.71 2.90
N GLU A 229 28.62 23.66 2.09
CA GLU A 229 29.82 23.49 1.30
C GLU A 229 31.06 23.87 2.12
N LEU A 230 31.89 22.87 2.43
CA LEU A 230 33.13 23.08 3.19
C LEU A 230 34.08 24.10 2.55
N SER A 231 34.13 24.17 1.22
CA SER A 231 34.92 25.17 0.47
C SER A 231 34.48 26.60 0.76
N GLU A 232 33.17 26.81 0.88
CA GLU A 232 32.59 28.11 1.19
C GLU A 232 32.88 28.52 2.64
N GLU A 233 32.73 27.63 3.58
CA GLU A 233 33.06 27.86 4.99
C GLU A 233 34.56 28.09 5.22
N PHE A 234 35.44 27.38 4.52
CA PHE A 234 36.87 27.66 4.54
C PHE A 234 37.20 29.04 3.96
N THR A 235 36.52 29.45 2.91
CA THR A 235 36.70 30.81 2.34
C THR A 235 36.25 31.86 3.31
N ARG A 236 35.09 31.71 3.97
CA ARG A 236 34.61 32.61 5.01
C ARG A 236 35.59 32.70 6.19
N MET A 237 36.11 31.54 6.62
CA MET A 237 37.10 31.46 7.68
C MET A 237 38.38 32.25 7.31
N MET A 238 38.90 32.05 6.08
CA MET A 238 40.07 32.77 5.61
C MET A 238 39.85 34.30 5.53
N VAL A 239 38.67 34.73 5.08
CA VAL A 239 38.31 36.17 5.04
C VAL A 239 38.24 36.71 6.44
N THR A 240 37.60 36.01 7.39
CA THR A 240 37.51 36.43 8.80
C THR A 240 38.89 36.51 9.45
N GLN A 241 39.76 35.52 9.21
CA GLN A 241 41.16 35.57 9.71
C GLN A 241 41.94 36.75 9.16
N LYS A 242 41.82 37.01 7.84
CA LYS A 242 42.47 38.19 7.23
C LYS A 242 41.97 39.52 7.80
N ALA A 243 40.64 39.63 7.98
CA ALA A 243 40.04 40.81 8.60
C ALA A 243 40.50 41.01 10.05
N TYR A 244 40.56 39.93 10.83
CA TYR A 244 41.09 39.98 12.20
C TYR A 244 42.56 40.41 12.25
N ASN A 245 43.42 39.83 11.40
CA ASN A 245 44.83 40.17 11.31
C ASN A 245 45.04 41.64 10.85
N ALA A 246 44.21 42.08 9.88
CA ALA A 246 44.25 43.49 9.45
C ALA A 246 43.90 44.47 10.57
N SER A 247 42.84 44.16 11.32
CA SER A 247 42.43 44.92 12.50
C SER A 247 43.50 44.93 13.59
N ALA A 248 44.09 43.78 13.90
CA ALA A 248 45.20 43.68 14.88
C ALA A 248 46.43 44.47 14.45
N THR A 249 46.75 44.48 13.13
CA THR A 249 47.84 45.30 12.60
C THR A 249 47.54 46.80 12.69
N ALA A 250 46.30 47.22 12.38
CA ALA A 250 45.88 48.64 12.53
C ALA A 250 45.96 49.09 13.98
N PHE A 251 45.55 48.29 14.94
CA PHE A 251 45.72 48.61 16.36
C PHE A 251 47.19 48.77 16.77
N ARG A 252 48.06 47.88 16.30
CA ARG A 252 49.51 47.91 16.57
C ARG A 252 50.16 49.18 16.00
N THR A 253 49.82 49.52 14.75
CA THR A 253 50.30 50.73 14.09
C THR A 253 49.83 52.00 14.81
N THR A 254 48.58 52.02 15.29
CA THR A 254 48.05 53.12 16.07
C THR A 254 48.78 53.28 17.41
N ASP A 255 49.09 52.20 18.08
CA ASP A 255 49.85 52.20 19.34
C ASP A 255 51.29 52.67 19.12
N GLU A 256 51.97 52.22 18.08
CA GLU A 256 53.29 52.68 17.68
C GLU A 256 53.30 54.16 17.34
N MET A 257 52.33 54.72 16.59
CA MET A 257 52.17 56.10 16.28
C MET A 257 51.94 56.94 17.57
N THR A 258 51.12 56.47 18.49
CA THR A 258 50.87 57.13 19.76
C THR A 258 52.12 57.16 20.63
N THR A 259 52.91 56.09 20.63
CA THR A 259 54.17 56.02 21.36
C THR A 259 55.19 56.98 20.75
N THR A 260 55.34 56.99 19.43
CA THR A 260 56.21 57.92 18.71
C THR A 260 55.83 59.41 18.95
N ALA A 261 54.54 59.72 18.89
CA ALA A 261 54.04 61.09 19.18
C ALA A 261 54.32 61.51 20.63
N ARG A 262 54.28 60.60 21.58
CA ARG A 262 54.63 60.89 22.98
C ARG A 262 56.10 61.16 23.17
N ASP A 263 56.96 60.37 22.44
CA ASP A 263 58.42 60.54 22.53
C ASP A 263 58.92 61.78 21.82
N LEU A 264 58.18 62.30 20.79
CA LEU A 264 58.49 63.62 20.18
C LEU A 264 58.17 64.83 21.05
N LYS A 265 57.39 64.64 22.12
CA LYS A 265 57.04 65.70 23.04
C LYS A 265 57.98 65.83 24.25
N ARG A 266 59.00 64.98 24.29
CA ARG A 266 60.09 65.08 25.25
C ARG A 266 61.31 65.75 24.63
#